data_1254c9ba6cca6880e45cdbb1b51ab62b
#
_entry.id   1254c9ba6cca6880e45cdbb1b51ab62b
#
_cell.length_a   1.000
_cell.length_b   1.000
_cell.length_c   1.000
_cell.angle_alpha   90.00
_cell.angle_beta   90.00
_cell.angle_gamma   90.00
#
_symmetry.space_group_name_H-M   'P 1'
#
loop_
_entity.id
_entity.type
_entity.pdbx_description
1 polymer ?
#
loop_
_entity_poly.entity_id
_entity_poly.type
_entity_poly.pdbx_seq_one_letter_code
_entity_poly.pdbx_strand_id
1 'polypeptide(L)'
;MFAKVLGIPGPAALAGPYRSSCEDAITTPKDKRTNAFSYKAAGVDIDAGARLVDAIAPLAKASARAGTAASLGGFGALFDPKAAGFTDPILVAATDGVGTKLKIAIATGHHDTIGIDLVAMNVNDLVVQGAEPLFFLDYFATGRLEVDTARRVIAGIAEGCKIAGCALIGGETAEMPGMYADGDYDLAGFAVGAVERGKALDGSSVAAGDIVLGLASSGVHSNGYSLVRKIVADSGLDWTAPAPFDRGLSLGEALLAPTRIYVRSCLALVRAGIAKAFAHITGGGLTENIPRVLPDGLGVALDATHWTLPPVFRWLAASGGLPAEELARTFNCGIGMIAIVAPEHEDRARELLRDEGATRIGMVARSTGDRVTIANAEAAWRS
;
A
#
# COMPACT_ATOMS: atom_id res chain seq x y z
N MET A 1 -17.15 -17.86 -6.66
CA MET A 1 -18.39 -18.59 -6.38
C MET A 1 -19.37 -17.63 -5.69
N PHE A 2 -19.96 -16.72 -6.45
CA PHE A 2 -21.11 -15.91 -6.06
C PHE A 2 -21.84 -15.48 -7.32
N ALA A 3 -22.90 -16.18 -7.64
CA ALA A 3 -23.98 -15.72 -8.52
C ALA A 3 -25.26 -16.42 -8.09
N LYS A 4 -26.16 -15.69 -7.46
CA LYS A 4 -27.59 -16.00 -7.52
C LYS A 4 -28.38 -14.72 -7.56
N VAL A 5 -28.90 -14.47 -8.75
CA VAL A 5 -29.82 -13.44 -9.17
C VAL A 5 -31.13 -13.60 -8.39
N LEU A 6 -31.56 -12.50 -7.76
CA LEU A 6 -32.94 -12.36 -7.27
C LEU A 6 -33.84 -11.84 -8.39
N GLY A 7 -34.84 -12.65 -8.79
CA GLY A 7 -35.88 -12.24 -9.72
C GLY A 7 -36.80 -11.19 -9.06
N ILE A 8 -37.03 -10.11 -9.78
CA ILE A 8 -38.00 -9.07 -9.45
C ILE A 8 -39.30 -9.41 -10.18
N PRO A 9 -40.46 -9.60 -9.52
CA PRO A 9 -41.74 -9.70 -10.21
C PRO A 9 -42.23 -8.31 -10.64
N GLY A 10 -42.72 -8.22 -11.84
CA GLY A 10 -43.27 -7.00 -12.44
C GLY A 10 -44.55 -6.48 -11.75
N PRO A 11 -44.95 -5.23 -12.03
CA PRO A 11 -45.99 -4.54 -11.28
C PRO A 11 -47.40 -5.03 -11.74
N ALA A 12 -48.18 -5.56 -10.77
CA ALA A 12 -49.62 -5.74 -10.92
C ALA A 12 -50.30 -4.43 -10.50
N ALA A 13 -51.12 -3.93 -11.42
CA ALA A 13 -51.95 -2.76 -11.23
C ALA A 13 -53.02 -3.00 -10.13
N LEU A 14 -53.02 -2.14 -9.11
CA LEU A 14 -54.16 -1.95 -8.22
C LEU A 14 -54.59 -0.48 -8.29
N ALA A 15 -55.63 -0.24 -9.12
CA ALA A 15 -56.38 1.00 -9.10
C ALA A 15 -57.43 0.96 -7.98
N GLY A 16 -57.26 1.80 -6.98
CA GLY A 16 -58.27 2.10 -5.97
C GLY A 16 -58.40 3.60 -5.81
N PRO A 17 -59.60 4.21 -5.63
CA PRO A 17 -59.79 5.65 -5.68
C PRO A 17 -59.27 6.31 -4.40
N TYR A 18 -58.23 7.09 -4.54
CA TYR A 18 -57.79 8.03 -3.46
C TYR A 18 -58.72 9.25 -3.45
N ARG A 19 -59.57 9.35 -2.43
CA ARG A 19 -60.36 10.57 -2.16
C ARG A 19 -59.42 11.67 -1.73
N SER A 20 -59.52 12.80 -2.41
CA SER A 20 -58.99 14.08 -2.02
C SER A 20 -59.66 14.58 -0.73
N SER A 21 -58.94 14.64 0.36
CA SER A 21 -59.27 15.49 1.54
C SER A 21 -57.96 15.73 2.33
N CYS A 22 -57.20 16.70 1.87
CA CYS A 22 -56.13 17.32 2.67
C CYS A 22 -55.99 18.79 2.21
N GLU A 23 -57.08 19.55 2.26
CA GLU A 23 -57.04 20.97 2.41
C GLU A 23 -57.52 21.26 3.82
N ASP A 24 -56.63 21.19 4.81
CA ASP A 24 -56.79 21.93 6.07
C ASP A 24 -55.49 21.86 6.87
N ALA A 25 -55.02 23.06 7.21
CA ALA A 25 -54.05 23.31 8.29
C ALA A 25 -52.59 22.97 8.06
N ILE A 26 -51.93 23.62 7.11
CA ILE A 26 -50.55 24.03 7.34
C ILE A 26 -50.60 25.50 7.84
N THR A 27 -50.97 25.66 9.09
CA THR A 27 -50.58 26.88 9.85
C THR A 27 -49.11 26.70 10.19
N THR A 28 -48.25 27.23 9.36
CA THR A 28 -46.82 27.41 9.66
C THR A 28 -46.69 28.33 10.87
N PRO A 29 -46.11 27.90 11.99
CA PRO A 29 -45.58 28.81 12.95
C PRO A 29 -44.48 29.62 12.24
N LYS A 30 -44.65 30.94 12.11
CA LYS A 30 -43.52 31.83 11.80
C LYS A 30 -42.59 31.86 13.00
N ASP A 31 -41.89 30.76 13.22
CA ASP A 31 -40.74 30.72 14.09
C ASP A 31 -39.54 31.09 13.20
N LYS A 32 -38.89 32.19 13.53
CA LYS A 32 -37.62 32.61 12.95
C LYS A 32 -36.55 31.58 13.38
N ARG A 33 -36.60 30.36 12.88
CA ARG A 33 -35.46 29.48 12.87
C ARG A 33 -34.49 30.08 11.86
N THR A 34 -33.56 30.90 12.35
CA THR A 34 -32.27 31.08 11.65
C THR A 34 -31.88 29.75 11.10
N ASN A 35 -31.53 29.65 9.82
CA ASN A 35 -31.09 28.43 9.14
C ASN A 35 -29.97 27.72 9.94
N ALA A 36 -30.38 26.97 10.98
CA ALA A 36 -29.48 26.24 11.86
C ALA A 36 -28.99 24.93 11.18
N PHE A 37 -29.67 24.50 10.10
CA PHE A 37 -29.32 23.32 9.37
C PHE A 37 -28.59 23.69 8.07
N SER A 38 -27.30 23.45 8.04
CA SER A 38 -26.46 23.50 6.84
C SER A 38 -25.59 22.24 6.79
N TYR A 39 -25.10 21.90 5.63
CA TYR A 39 -24.18 20.75 5.47
C TYR A 39 -22.92 20.97 6.30
N LYS A 40 -22.42 22.21 6.36
CA LYS A 40 -21.31 22.60 7.23
C LYS A 40 -21.64 22.47 8.72
N ALA A 41 -22.85 22.80 9.15
CA ALA A 41 -23.29 22.61 10.55
C ALA A 41 -23.48 21.11 10.88
N ALA A 42 -23.69 20.27 9.87
CA ALA A 42 -23.71 18.79 9.99
C ALA A 42 -22.32 18.15 9.94
N GLY A 43 -21.24 18.97 9.82
CA GLY A 43 -19.85 18.49 9.89
C GLY A 43 -19.17 18.28 8.53
N VAL A 44 -19.79 18.71 7.40
CA VAL A 44 -19.19 18.58 6.05
C VAL A 44 -18.99 19.98 5.45
N ASP A 45 -17.73 20.36 5.22
CA ASP A 45 -17.37 21.68 4.67
C ASP A 45 -16.96 21.58 3.18
N ILE A 46 -17.93 21.79 2.27
CA ILE A 46 -17.71 21.77 0.82
C ILE A 46 -16.61 22.77 0.39
N ASP A 47 -16.52 23.94 1.04
CA ASP A 47 -15.49 24.93 0.72
C ASP A 47 -14.08 24.44 1.11
N ALA A 48 -13.97 23.66 2.20
CA ALA A 48 -12.70 23.03 2.57
C ALA A 48 -12.28 22.00 1.52
N GLY A 49 -13.22 21.18 1.03
CA GLY A 49 -12.96 20.25 -0.08
C GLY A 49 -12.48 20.95 -1.35
N ALA A 50 -13.14 22.06 -1.74
CA ALA A 50 -12.72 22.85 -2.91
C ALA A 50 -11.29 23.40 -2.74
N ARG A 51 -10.97 23.98 -1.56
CA ARG A 51 -9.61 24.46 -1.26
C ARG A 51 -8.57 23.35 -1.30
N LEU A 52 -8.90 22.15 -0.86
CA LEU A 52 -8.00 21.01 -0.95
C LEU A 52 -7.72 20.65 -2.41
N VAL A 53 -8.76 20.55 -3.25
CA VAL A 53 -8.60 20.25 -4.70
C VAL A 53 -7.67 21.27 -5.36
N ASP A 54 -7.86 22.56 -5.11
CA ASP A 54 -6.98 23.60 -5.65
C ASP A 54 -5.52 23.43 -5.18
N ALA A 55 -5.32 23.06 -3.91
CA ALA A 55 -3.99 22.88 -3.34
C ALA A 55 -3.26 21.63 -3.87
N ILE A 56 -3.98 20.57 -4.23
CA ILE A 56 -3.38 19.30 -4.70
C ILE A 56 -3.24 19.20 -6.22
N ALA A 57 -3.97 20.01 -7.00
CA ALA A 57 -3.91 19.98 -8.46
C ALA A 57 -2.48 20.13 -9.03
N PRO A 58 -1.60 21.04 -8.53
CA PRO A 58 -0.22 21.11 -8.96
C PRO A 58 0.59 19.85 -8.62
N LEU A 59 0.30 19.20 -7.48
CA LEU A 59 0.99 17.98 -7.03
C LEU A 59 0.67 16.80 -7.95
N ALA A 60 -0.61 16.60 -8.27
CA ALA A 60 -1.05 15.59 -9.23
C ALA A 60 -0.43 15.82 -10.61
N LYS A 61 -0.45 17.06 -11.11
CA LYS A 61 0.16 17.44 -12.40
C LYS A 61 1.67 17.13 -12.43
N ALA A 62 2.37 17.28 -11.32
CA ALA A 62 3.81 17.01 -11.25
C ALA A 62 4.17 15.51 -11.37
N SER A 63 3.23 14.60 -11.20
CA SER A 63 3.38 13.15 -11.41
C SER A 63 2.95 12.68 -12.80
N ALA A 64 2.48 13.59 -13.68
CA ALA A 64 1.97 13.23 -14.99
C ALA A 64 3.03 12.47 -15.83
N ARG A 65 2.56 11.50 -16.61
CA ARG A 65 3.38 10.70 -17.54
C ARG A 65 2.68 10.57 -18.90
N ALA A 66 3.36 9.97 -19.87
CA ALA A 66 2.74 9.64 -21.16
C ALA A 66 1.50 8.76 -20.96
N GLY A 67 0.43 9.07 -21.68
CA GLY A 67 -0.88 8.42 -21.55
C GLY A 67 -1.84 9.14 -20.58
N THR A 68 -1.37 10.05 -19.75
CA THR A 68 -2.23 10.79 -18.82
C THR A 68 -2.96 11.92 -19.55
N ALA A 69 -4.30 11.88 -19.56
CA ALA A 69 -5.14 13.00 -19.92
C ALA A 69 -5.43 13.82 -18.66
N ALA A 70 -4.67 14.89 -18.47
CA ALA A 70 -4.59 15.55 -17.17
C ALA A 70 -5.63 16.65 -16.98
N SER A 71 -6.67 16.42 -16.14
CA SER A 71 -7.21 17.45 -15.24
C SER A 71 -7.90 16.78 -14.07
N LEU A 72 -7.58 17.17 -12.83
CA LEU A 72 -8.41 16.84 -11.65
C LEU A 72 -9.73 17.59 -11.76
N GLY A 73 -10.81 17.04 -11.17
CA GLY A 73 -12.11 17.69 -11.06
C GLY A 73 -13.17 17.18 -12.05
N GLY A 74 -12.87 16.19 -12.88
CA GLY A 74 -13.86 15.43 -13.66
C GLY A 74 -14.48 14.28 -12.85
N PHE A 75 -15.57 13.68 -13.34
CA PHE A 75 -16.16 12.48 -12.74
C PHE A 75 -15.26 11.25 -12.83
N GLY A 76 -14.29 11.25 -13.73
CA GLY A 76 -13.32 10.18 -13.90
C GLY A 76 -12.10 10.67 -14.68
N ALA A 77 -11.00 9.95 -14.56
CA ALA A 77 -9.77 10.25 -15.25
C ALA A 77 -9.57 9.30 -16.44
N LEU A 78 -9.00 9.82 -17.53
CA LEU A 78 -8.68 9.03 -18.69
C LEU A 78 -7.19 8.73 -18.74
N PHE A 79 -6.85 7.51 -19.15
CA PHE A 79 -5.47 7.10 -19.40
C PHE A 79 -5.41 6.33 -20.74
N ASP A 80 -4.46 6.71 -21.60
CA ASP A 80 -4.22 6.05 -22.88
C ASP A 80 -3.00 5.12 -22.81
N PRO A 81 -3.18 3.79 -22.68
CA PRO A 81 -2.07 2.84 -22.64
C PRO A 81 -1.23 2.85 -23.93
N LYS A 82 -1.83 3.16 -25.08
CA LYS A 82 -1.11 3.23 -26.35
C LYS A 82 -0.15 4.42 -26.38
N ALA A 83 -0.58 5.58 -25.90
CA ALA A 83 0.30 6.75 -25.73
C ALA A 83 1.41 6.50 -24.69
N ALA A 84 1.18 5.59 -23.74
CA ALA A 84 2.20 5.12 -22.79
C ALA A 84 3.18 4.08 -23.38
N GLY A 85 3.01 3.70 -24.66
CA GLY A 85 3.93 2.81 -25.37
C GLY A 85 3.53 1.34 -25.43
N PHE A 86 2.34 0.97 -24.93
CA PHE A 86 1.84 -0.40 -25.00
C PHE A 86 1.16 -0.72 -26.32
N THR A 87 1.29 -1.97 -26.77
CA THR A 87 0.71 -2.46 -28.02
C THR A 87 -0.50 -3.38 -27.77
N ASP A 88 -0.35 -4.38 -26.91
CA ASP A 88 -1.42 -5.32 -26.48
C ASP A 88 -1.34 -5.54 -24.96
N PRO A 89 -1.65 -4.52 -24.15
CA PRO A 89 -1.48 -4.60 -22.72
C PRO A 89 -2.55 -5.46 -22.04
N ILE A 90 -2.11 -6.23 -21.05
CA ILE A 90 -2.96 -6.75 -19.98
C ILE A 90 -2.86 -5.76 -18.83
N LEU A 91 -4.02 -5.30 -18.31
CA LEU A 91 -4.06 -4.45 -17.14
C LEU A 91 -3.94 -5.28 -15.86
N VAL A 92 -3.14 -4.78 -14.94
CA VAL A 92 -2.98 -5.33 -13.58
C VAL A 92 -3.43 -4.26 -12.60
N ALA A 93 -4.27 -4.63 -11.64
CA ALA A 93 -4.80 -3.71 -10.64
C ALA A 93 -4.51 -4.22 -9.24
N ALA A 94 -4.20 -3.31 -8.33
CA ALA A 94 -4.02 -3.55 -6.91
C ALA A 94 -4.76 -2.49 -6.10
N THR A 95 -5.22 -2.87 -4.91
CA THR A 95 -5.78 -1.95 -3.92
C THR A 95 -5.28 -2.33 -2.54
N ASP A 96 -4.80 -1.35 -1.81
CA ASP A 96 -4.29 -1.52 -0.44
C ASP A 96 -4.40 -0.20 0.33
N GLY A 97 -4.29 -0.28 1.65
CA GLY A 97 -4.21 0.85 2.56
C GLY A 97 -2.84 0.98 3.22
N VAL A 98 -2.73 1.86 4.21
CA VAL A 98 -1.52 2.00 5.04
C VAL A 98 -1.66 1.20 6.34
N GLY A 99 -2.88 1.03 6.81
CA GLY A 99 -3.16 0.34 8.06
C GLY A 99 -2.80 1.17 9.30
N THR A 100 -2.54 0.48 10.42
CA THR A 100 -2.43 1.15 11.74
C THR A 100 -1.13 1.94 11.97
N LYS A 101 -0.23 1.99 10.98
CA LYS A 101 0.88 2.96 10.92
C LYS A 101 0.35 4.39 10.96
N LEU A 102 -0.84 4.64 10.37
CA LEU A 102 -1.54 5.93 10.42
C LEU A 102 -1.70 6.46 11.84
N LYS A 103 -1.92 5.61 12.84
CA LYS A 103 -2.06 6.04 14.23
C LYS A 103 -0.78 6.67 14.80
N ILE A 104 0.40 6.29 14.29
CA ILE A 104 1.66 6.93 14.67
C ILE A 104 1.75 8.30 13.99
N ALA A 105 1.45 8.38 12.69
CA ALA A 105 1.43 9.65 11.96
C ALA A 105 0.48 10.68 12.60
N ILE A 106 -0.71 10.25 13.01
CA ILE A 106 -1.70 11.06 13.71
C ILE A 106 -1.18 11.51 15.08
N ALA A 107 -0.64 10.58 15.89
CA ALA A 107 -0.16 10.87 17.23
C ALA A 107 1.06 11.81 17.25
N THR A 108 1.89 11.78 16.19
CA THR A 108 3.12 12.58 16.08
C THR A 108 2.94 13.86 15.23
N GLY A 109 1.86 13.97 14.46
CA GLY A 109 1.67 15.06 13.50
C GLY A 109 2.59 14.96 12.26
N HIS A 110 3.25 13.80 12.04
CA HIS A 110 4.15 13.57 10.91
C HIS A 110 3.37 12.90 9.76
N HIS A 111 2.84 13.70 8.83
CA HIS A 111 1.96 13.23 7.75
C HIS A 111 2.63 13.18 6.37
N ASP A 112 3.84 13.72 6.22
CA ASP A 112 4.45 13.99 4.90
C ASP A 112 4.88 12.73 4.14
N THR A 113 5.23 11.66 4.85
CA THR A 113 5.74 10.43 4.22
C THR A 113 4.71 9.32 4.10
N ILE A 114 3.59 9.43 4.84
CA ILE A 114 2.61 8.34 4.92
C ILE A 114 1.91 8.04 3.57
N GLY A 115 1.84 9.05 2.70
CA GLY A 115 1.33 8.88 1.33
C GLY A 115 2.26 8.04 0.45
N ILE A 116 3.58 8.05 0.73
CA ILE A 116 4.54 7.17 0.04
C ILE A 116 4.26 5.71 0.39
N ASP A 117 3.93 5.42 1.66
CA ASP A 117 3.53 4.07 2.08
C ASP A 117 2.31 3.58 1.29
N LEU A 118 1.28 4.42 1.15
CA LEU A 118 0.08 4.07 0.41
C LEU A 118 0.39 3.67 -1.04
N VAL A 119 1.20 4.48 -1.72
CA VAL A 119 1.61 4.19 -3.10
C VAL A 119 2.45 2.92 -3.16
N ALA A 120 3.44 2.78 -2.27
CA ALA A 120 4.35 1.64 -2.25
C ALA A 120 3.62 0.30 -2.09
N MET A 121 2.64 0.23 -1.17
CA MET A 121 1.86 -1.00 -0.94
C MET A 121 1.14 -1.46 -2.21
N ASN A 122 0.65 -0.52 -3.02
CA ASN A 122 -0.06 -0.83 -4.25
C ASN A 122 0.86 -1.11 -5.45
N VAL A 123 1.86 -0.25 -5.70
CA VAL A 123 2.69 -0.38 -6.92
C VAL A 123 3.70 -1.50 -6.84
N ASN A 124 4.15 -1.88 -5.63
CA ASN A 124 5.00 -3.05 -5.45
C ASN A 124 4.24 -4.35 -5.80
N ASP A 125 2.94 -4.41 -5.51
CA ASP A 125 2.10 -5.55 -5.89
C ASP A 125 1.87 -5.63 -7.40
N LEU A 126 1.84 -4.49 -8.12
CA LEU A 126 1.78 -4.49 -9.58
C LEU A 126 3.07 -5.05 -10.19
N VAL A 127 4.24 -4.60 -9.71
CA VAL A 127 5.52 -4.98 -10.29
C VAL A 127 5.89 -6.43 -10.02
N VAL A 128 5.33 -7.06 -8.98
CA VAL A 128 5.46 -8.51 -8.72
C VAL A 128 5.02 -9.33 -9.94
N GLN A 129 4.02 -8.87 -10.68
CA GLN A 129 3.55 -9.51 -11.92
C GLN A 129 4.26 -9.00 -13.19
N GLY A 130 5.35 -8.24 -13.04
CA GLY A 130 6.07 -7.63 -14.15
C GLY A 130 5.37 -6.42 -14.77
N ALA A 131 4.29 -5.94 -14.17
CA ALA A 131 3.53 -4.82 -14.67
C ALA A 131 4.18 -3.48 -14.33
N GLU A 132 4.22 -2.58 -15.31
CA GLU A 132 4.63 -1.19 -15.13
C GLU A 132 3.45 -0.39 -14.58
N PRO A 133 3.55 0.27 -13.40
CA PRO A 133 2.50 1.12 -12.87
C PRO A 133 2.22 2.30 -13.80
N LEU A 134 0.94 2.51 -14.14
CA LEU A 134 0.50 3.55 -15.05
C LEU A 134 -0.09 4.74 -14.31
N PHE A 135 -1.04 4.48 -13.43
CA PHE A 135 -1.72 5.51 -12.66
C PHE A 135 -2.18 5.02 -11.29
N PHE A 136 -2.46 6.00 -10.46
CA PHE A 136 -2.88 5.85 -9.08
C PHE A 136 -4.09 6.72 -8.78
N LEU A 137 -4.98 6.22 -7.92
CA LEU A 137 -6.10 6.93 -7.33
C LEU A 137 -6.05 6.72 -5.82
N ASP A 138 -6.40 7.74 -5.05
CA ASP A 138 -6.48 7.65 -3.59
C ASP A 138 -7.90 7.88 -3.07
N TYR A 139 -8.17 7.36 -1.89
CA TYR A 139 -9.34 7.66 -1.09
C TYR A 139 -8.87 8.11 0.29
N PHE A 140 -9.13 9.37 0.61
CA PHE A 140 -8.86 9.96 1.91
C PHE A 140 -10.18 10.14 2.68
N ALA A 141 -10.34 9.42 3.79
CA ALA A 141 -11.55 9.46 4.62
C ALA A 141 -11.21 10.00 6.02
N THR A 142 -12.02 10.94 6.53
CA THR A 142 -11.79 11.55 7.84
C THR A 142 -13.11 11.92 8.50
N GLY A 143 -13.12 12.12 9.83
CA GLY A 143 -14.27 12.66 10.54
C GLY A 143 -14.51 14.14 10.24
N ARG A 144 -13.41 14.89 10.11
CA ARG A 144 -13.41 16.33 9.76
C ARG A 144 -12.17 16.63 8.92
N LEU A 145 -12.35 17.36 7.83
CA LEU A 145 -11.28 17.70 6.91
C LEU A 145 -10.40 18.83 7.45
N GLU A 146 -9.17 18.49 7.79
CA GLU A 146 -8.09 19.43 8.04
C GLU A 146 -7.25 19.57 6.76
N VAL A 147 -7.46 20.67 6.02
CA VAL A 147 -6.93 20.85 4.65
C VAL A 147 -5.41 20.73 4.59
N ASP A 148 -4.67 21.24 5.58
CA ASP A 148 -3.21 21.16 5.58
C ASP A 148 -2.71 19.73 5.79
N THR A 149 -3.32 18.97 6.71
CA THR A 149 -3.01 17.56 6.93
C THR A 149 -3.27 16.74 5.67
N ALA A 150 -4.45 16.89 5.05
CA ALA A 150 -4.79 16.19 3.81
C ALA A 150 -3.82 16.56 2.67
N ARG A 151 -3.49 17.84 2.52
CA ARG A 151 -2.51 18.30 1.53
C ARG A 151 -1.14 17.66 1.72
N ARG A 152 -0.64 17.56 2.96
CA ARG A 152 0.64 16.91 3.28
C ARG A 152 0.61 15.41 2.94
N VAL A 153 -0.46 14.72 3.29
CA VAL A 153 -0.64 13.29 2.92
C VAL A 153 -0.64 13.12 1.40
N ILE A 154 -1.43 13.92 0.67
CA ILE A 154 -1.52 13.82 -0.80
C ILE A 154 -0.21 14.25 -1.48
N ALA A 155 0.56 15.16 -0.88
CA ALA A 155 1.91 15.46 -1.34
C ALA A 155 2.83 14.23 -1.25
N GLY A 156 2.75 13.45 -0.17
CA GLY A 156 3.42 12.16 -0.04
C GLY A 156 2.96 11.14 -1.08
N ILE A 157 1.66 11.08 -1.39
CA ILE A 157 1.13 10.22 -2.47
C ILE A 157 1.72 10.64 -3.83
N ALA A 158 1.71 11.93 -4.15
CA ALA A 158 2.29 12.43 -5.40
C ALA A 158 3.79 12.14 -5.52
N GLU A 159 4.53 12.24 -4.41
CA GLU A 159 5.95 11.87 -4.38
C GLU A 159 6.15 10.36 -4.59
N GLY A 160 5.37 9.51 -3.92
CA GLY A 160 5.37 8.07 -4.15
C GLY A 160 5.09 7.72 -5.61
N CYS A 161 4.12 8.39 -6.25
CA CYS A 161 3.82 8.22 -7.67
C CYS A 161 5.00 8.59 -8.57
N LYS A 162 5.72 9.69 -8.28
CA LYS A 162 6.94 10.08 -9.03
C LYS A 162 8.05 9.04 -8.87
N ILE A 163 8.26 8.52 -7.66
CA ILE A 163 9.25 7.47 -7.40
C ILE A 163 8.90 6.22 -8.20
N ALA A 164 7.63 5.81 -8.19
CA ALA A 164 7.12 4.66 -8.94
C ALA A 164 7.11 4.88 -10.46
N GLY A 165 7.05 6.13 -10.92
CA GLY A 165 6.90 6.49 -12.33
C GLY A 165 5.46 6.34 -12.84
N CYS A 166 4.46 6.43 -11.96
CA CYS A 166 3.03 6.46 -12.30
C CYS A 166 2.43 7.85 -12.07
N ALA A 167 1.24 8.09 -12.62
CA ALA A 167 0.55 9.36 -12.48
C ALA A 167 -0.54 9.29 -11.40
N LEU A 168 -0.58 10.26 -10.49
CA LEU A 168 -1.75 10.51 -9.66
C LEU A 168 -2.80 11.21 -10.51
N ILE A 169 -3.86 10.50 -10.92
CA ILE A 169 -4.83 10.99 -11.90
C ILE A 169 -6.18 11.37 -11.30
N GLY A 170 -6.41 11.04 -10.04
CA GLY A 170 -7.66 11.32 -9.33
C GLY A 170 -7.65 10.77 -7.94
N GLY A 171 -8.75 10.91 -7.26
CA GLY A 171 -8.98 10.43 -5.92
C GLY A 171 -10.30 10.95 -5.38
N GLU A 172 -10.59 10.66 -4.11
CA GLU A 172 -11.78 11.10 -3.40
C GLU A 172 -11.40 11.52 -1.98
N THR A 173 -12.01 12.59 -1.51
CA THR A 173 -11.90 13.03 -0.12
C THR A 173 -13.27 13.03 0.52
N ALA A 174 -13.47 12.24 1.57
CA ALA A 174 -14.76 12.10 2.25
C ALA A 174 -14.67 12.58 3.69
N GLU A 175 -15.52 13.56 4.04
CA GLU A 175 -15.83 13.90 5.42
C GLU A 175 -16.98 13.03 5.91
N MET A 176 -16.74 12.25 6.95
CA MET A 176 -17.70 11.30 7.54
C MET A 176 -17.80 11.51 9.05
N PRO A 177 -18.48 12.59 9.48
CA PRO A 177 -18.67 12.89 10.90
C PRO A 177 -19.34 11.72 11.63
N GLY A 178 -18.75 11.30 12.75
CA GLY A 178 -19.25 10.18 13.56
C GLY A 178 -18.78 8.80 13.13
N MET A 179 -18.16 8.62 11.94
CA MET A 179 -17.46 7.38 11.56
C MET A 179 -16.01 7.41 12.02
N TYR A 180 -15.33 8.54 11.89
CA TYR A 180 -13.97 8.75 12.38
C TYR A 180 -13.98 9.77 13.52
N ALA A 181 -13.09 9.57 14.50
CA ALA A 181 -12.87 10.58 15.53
C ALA A 181 -12.19 11.83 14.93
N ASP A 182 -12.31 12.97 15.64
CA ASP A 182 -11.62 14.19 15.24
C ASP A 182 -10.10 13.97 15.15
N GLY A 183 -9.50 14.35 14.02
CA GLY A 183 -8.10 14.16 13.72
C GLY A 183 -7.72 12.77 13.18
N ASP A 184 -8.62 11.79 13.24
CA ASP A 184 -8.42 10.49 12.61
C ASP A 184 -8.73 10.56 11.12
N TYR A 185 -7.94 9.82 10.33
CA TYR A 185 -8.19 9.60 8.92
C TYR A 185 -7.77 8.18 8.50
N ASP A 186 -8.32 7.72 7.40
CA ASP A 186 -7.94 6.48 6.74
C ASP A 186 -7.60 6.71 5.28
N LEU A 187 -6.77 5.84 4.73
CA LEU A 187 -6.26 5.92 3.36
C LEU A 187 -6.46 4.59 2.66
N ALA A 188 -7.01 4.65 1.45
CA ALA A 188 -6.99 3.54 0.52
C ALA A 188 -6.42 4.01 -0.82
N GLY A 189 -5.62 3.15 -1.46
CA GLY A 189 -5.05 3.38 -2.77
C GLY A 189 -5.59 2.37 -3.77
N PHE A 190 -5.65 2.78 -5.02
CA PHE A 190 -5.94 1.93 -6.16
C PHE A 190 -4.95 2.25 -7.26
N ALA A 191 -4.14 1.27 -7.62
CA ALA A 191 -3.15 1.39 -8.68
C ALA A 191 -3.50 0.49 -9.87
N VAL A 192 -3.25 0.99 -11.06
CA VAL A 192 -3.34 0.21 -12.30
C VAL A 192 -2.00 0.27 -13.02
N GLY A 193 -1.51 -0.89 -13.38
CA GLY A 193 -0.35 -1.09 -14.22
C GLY A 193 -0.69 -1.88 -15.47
N ALA A 194 0.29 -2.03 -16.35
CA ALA A 194 0.16 -2.84 -17.55
C ALA A 194 1.41 -3.67 -17.79
N VAL A 195 1.19 -4.79 -18.43
CA VAL A 195 2.23 -5.69 -18.96
C VAL A 195 1.79 -6.17 -20.34
N GLU A 196 2.72 -6.29 -21.30
CA GLU A 196 2.40 -6.83 -22.63
C GLU A 196 1.93 -8.28 -22.51
N ARG A 197 0.95 -8.67 -23.32
CA ARG A 197 0.42 -10.05 -23.33
C ARG A 197 1.54 -11.07 -23.54
N GLY A 198 1.57 -12.10 -22.68
CA GLY A 198 2.60 -13.14 -22.67
C GLY A 198 3.91 -12.72 -22.00
N LYS A 199 3.96 -11.55 -21.32
CA LYS A 199 5.13 -11.08 -20.55
C LYS A 199 4.87 -10.99 -19.05
N ALA A 200 3.65 -11.29 -18.58
CA ALA A 200 3.34 -11.31 -17.16
C ALA A 200 4.18 -12.41 -16.46
N LEU A 201 4.68 -12.05 -15.27
CA LEU A 201 5.37 -13.00 -14.40
C LEU A 201 4.31 -13.75 -13.58
N ASP A 202 4.18 -15.04 -13.83
CA ASP A 202 3.26 -15.95 -13.13
C ASP A 202 3.99 -17.00 -12.26
N GLY A 203 5.31 -16.91 -12.21
CA GLY A 203 6.16 -17.85 -11.47
C GLY A 203 6.36 -19.20 -12.15
N SER A 204 5.68 -19.50 -13.27
CA SER A 204 5.72 -20.82 -13.93
C SER A 204 7.13 -21.25 -14.39
N SER A 205 8.02 -20.29 -14.62
CA SER A 205 9.41 -20.53 -15.03
C SER A 205 10.37 -20.76 -13.86
N VAL A 206 9.90 -20.67 -12.61
CA VAL A 206 10.71 -20.93 -11.41
C VAL A 206 11.02 -22.41 -11.30
N ALA A 207 12.27 -22.74 -11.02
CA ALA A 207 12.77 -24.11 -10.94
C ALA A 207 13.66 -24.31 -9.70
N ALA A 208 13.78 -25.57 -9.25
CA ALA A 208 14.73 -25.91 -8.20
C ALA A 208 16.17 -25.58 -8.64
N GLY A 209 16.94 -24.92 -7.76
CA GLY A 209 18.27 -24.39 -8.03
C GLY A 209 18.29 -22.90 -8.37
N ASP A 210 17.15 -22.27 -8.66
CA ASP A 210 17.08 -20.82 -8.86
C ASP A 210 17.50 -20.06 -7.60
N ILE A 211 18.10 -18.90 -7.80
CA ILE A 211 18.64 -18.06 -6.74
C ILE A 211 17.56 -17.14 -6.21
N VAL A 212 17.48 -17.03 -4.89
CA VAL A 212 16.61 -16.09 -4.19
C VAL A 212 17.44 -14.88 -3.74
N LEU A 213 17.19 -13.74 -4.36
CA LEU A 213 17.77 -12.45 -3.98
C LEU A 213 16.79 -11.70 -3.09
N GLY A 214 17.25 -11.24 -1.93
CA GLY A 214 16.50 -10.35 -1.05
C GLY A 214 16.91 -8.89 -1.29
N LEU A 215 15.94 -8.00 -1.46
CA LEU A 215 16.13 -6.57 -1.59
C LEU A 215 15.83 -5.92 -0.23
N ALA A 216 16.75 -5.07 0.24
CA ALA A 216 16.66 -4.49 1.58
C ALA A 216 15.39 -3.64 1.76
N SER A 217 14.73 -3.79 2.90
CA SER A 217 13.66 -2.88 3.33
C SER A 217 14.22 -1.58 3.93
N SER A 218 13.41 -0.54 3.95
CA SER A 218 13.71 0.73 4.64
C SER A 218 13.38 0.72 6.15
N GLY A 219 12.85 -0.39 6.65
CA GLY A 219 12.35 -0.55 8.01
C GLY A 219 11.16 -1.50 8.05
N VAL A 220 10.22 -1.22 8.94
CA VAL A 220 9.02 -2.07 9.15
C VAL A 220 8.09 -2.04 7.94
N HIS A 221 8.19 -1.03 7.08
CA HIS A 221 7.26 -0.74 5.99
C HIS A 221 5.87 -0.34 6.51
N SER A 222 4.79 -1.03 6.06
CA SER A 222 3.42 -0.73 6.50
C SER A 222 2.71 -1.92 7.14
N ASN A 223 3.42 -2.99 7.47
CA ASN A 223 2.84 -4.21 8.04
C ASN A 223 3.28 -4.45 9.49
N GLY A 224 2.46 -5.12 10.29
CA GLY A 224 2.78 -5.46 11.67
C GLY A 224 2.61 -4.31 12.68
N TYR A 225 2.08 -3.15 12.29
CA TYR A 225 2.02 -1.95 13.14
C TYR A 225 1.07 -2.08 14.33
N SER A 226 0.09 -2.97 14.33
CA SER A 226 -0.69 -3.26 15.53
C SER A 226 0.19 -3.86 16.63
N LEU A 227 1.10 -4.77 16.27
CA LEU A 227 2.08 -5.35 17.19
C LEU A 227 3.14 -4.32 17.60
N VAL A 228 3.69 -3.54 16.65
CA VAL A 228 4.63 -2.45 16.94
C VAL A 228 4.07 -1.50 18.00
N ARG A 229 2.84 -1.01 17.79
CA ARG A 229 2.18 -0.08 18.72
C ARG A 229 1.94 -0.70 20.09
N LYS A 230 1.61 -1.98 20.14
CA LYS A 230 1.47 -2.72 21.41
C LYS A 230 2.81 -2.79 22.14
N ILE A 231 3.90 -3.17 21.45
CA ILE A 231 5.25 -3.25 22.05
C ILE A 231 5.70 -1.88 22.57
N VAL A 232 5.45 -0.80 21.80
CA VAL A 232 5.77 0.57 22.24
C VAL A 232 4.99 0.93 23.50
N ALA A 233 3.69 0.65 23.55
CA ALA A 233 2.85 0.93 24.71
C ALA A 233 3.32 0.14 25.96
N ASP A 234 3.66 -1.14 25.79
CA ASP A 234 4.13 -2.00 26.87
C ASP A 234 5.55 -1.61 27.35
N SER A 235 6.39 -1.00 26.49
CA SER A 235 7.72 -0.50 26.86
C SER A 235 7.71 0.81 27.65
N GLY A 236 6.55 1.51 27.69
CA GLY A 236 6.43 2.81 28.35
C GLY A 236 7.13 3.96 27.62
N LEU A 237 7.60 3.75 26.38
CA LEU A 237 8.24 4.80 25.56
C LEU A 237 7.18 5.71 24.94
N ASP A 238 7.49 7.00 24.92
CA ASP A 238 6.73 8.01 24.18
C ASP A 238 7.24 8.11 22.74
N TRP A 239 6.37 8.53 21.81
CA TRP A 239 6.72 8.71 20.39
C TRP A 239 7.81 9.76 20.15
N THR A 240 7.96 10.71 21.06
CA THR A 240 8.98 11.78 21.02
C THR A 240 10.32 11.35 21.65
N ALA A 241 10.37 10.21 22.36
CA ALA A 241 11.59 9.69 22.92
C ALA A 241 12.59 9.29 21.81
N PRO A 242 13.92 9.37 22.05
CA PRO A 242 14.90 8.83 21.11
C PRO A 242 14.66 7.37 20.81
N ALA A 243 14.69 6.98 19.54
CA ALA A 243 14.49 5.59 19.16
C ALA A 243 15.61 4.70 19.71
N PRO A 244 15.32 3.60 20.43
CA PRO A 244 16.35 2.72 21.00
C PRO A 244 17.31 2.13 19.95
N PHE A 245 16.86 2.02 18.74
CA PHE A 245 17.56 1.43 17.59
C PHE A 245 18.15 2.48 16.62
N ASP A 246 17.78 3.77 16.77
CA ASP A 246 18.32 4.91 16.02
C ASP A 246 18.20 6.19 16.86
N ARG A 247 19.24 6.49 17.64
CA ARG A 247 19.24 7.64 18.56
C ARG A 247 19.25 9.00 17.86
N GLY A 248 19.44 9.05 16.56
CA GLY A 248 19.38 10.27 15.75
C GLY A 248 17.96 10.74 15.45
N LEU A 249 16.97 9.87 15.65
CA LEU A 249 15.55 10.11 15.37
C LEU A 249 14.71 9.88 16.64
N SER A 250 13.55 10.52 16.71
CA SER A 250 12.52 10.12 17.65
C SER A 250 11.96 8.74 17.28
N LEU A 251 11.35 8.04 18.25
CA LEU A 251 10.74 6.73 18.01
C LEU A 251 9.66 6.80 16.93
N GLY A 252 8.85 7.88 16.94
CA GLY A 252 7.83 8.11 15.93
C GLY A 252 8.42 8.29 14.53
N GLU A 253 9.44 9.16 14.37
CA GLU A 253 10.11 9.37 13.08
C GLU A 253 10.75 8.10 12.54
N ALA A 254 11.49 7.37 13.38
CA ALA A 254 12.15 6.13 12.99
C ALA A 254 11.16 5.05 12.55
N LEU A 255 9.99 4.95 13.21
CA LEU A 255 8.93 4.01 12.85
C LEU A 255 8.04 4.48 11.70
N LEU A 256 8.12 5.77 11.32
CA LEU A 256 7.44 6.32 10.14
C LEU A 256 8.30 6.28 8.88
N ALA A 257 9.50 5.69 8.90
CA ALA A 257 10.29 5.47 7.69
C ALA A 257 9.39 4.88 6.59
N PRO A 258 9.30 5.53 5.39
CA PRO A 258 8.35 5.10 4.36
C PRO A 258 8.73 3.77 3.75
N THR A 259 7.72 3.02 3.33
CA THR A 259 7.88 1.78 2.57
C THR A 259 8.67 2.04 1.29
N ARG A 260 9.68 1.23 1.02
CA ARG A 260 10.48 1.33 -0.19
C ARG A 260 9.67 0.93 -1.42
N ILE A 261 9.80 1.70 -2.50
CA ILE A 261 9.20 1.43 -3.81
C ILE A 261 10.25 0.78 -4.69
N TYR A 262 10.04 -0.50 -5.06
CA TYR A 262 10.99 -1.33 -5.81
C TYR A 262 10.75 -1.33 -7.32
N VAL A 263 9.77 -0.57 -7.81
CA VAL A 263 9.26 -0.63 -9.19
C VAL A 263 10.37 -0.51 -10.22
N ARG A 264 11.23 0.52 -10.11
CA ARG A 264 12.28 0.77 -11.13
C ARG A 264 13.28 -0.36 -11.22
N SER A 265 13.71 -0.87 -10.09
CA SER A 265 14.69 -1.94 -9.97
C SER A 265 14.12 -3.27 -10.44
N CYS A 266 12.90 -3.63 -10.04
CA CYS A 266 12.22 -4.83 -10.53
C CYS A 266 11.97 -4.77 -12.04
N LEU A 267 11.49 -3.63 -12.58
CA LEU A 267 11.31 -3.46 -14.02
C LEU A 267 12.63 -3.53 -14.79
N ALA A 268 13.77 -3.16 -14.20
CA ALA A 268 15.07 -3.36 -14.84
C ALA A 268 15.38 -4.85 -15.07
N LEU A 269 15.07 -5.73 -14.09
CA LEU A 269 15.20 -7.18 -14.26
C LEU A 269 14.21 -7.74 -15.29
N VAL A 270 12.97 -7.24 -15.29
CA VAL A 270 11.95 -7.64 -16.28
C VAL A 270 12.40 -7.29 -17.69
N ARG A 271 12.88 -6.04 -17.90
CA ARG A 271 13.37 -5.56 -19.21
C ARG A 271 14.62 -6.30 -19.67
N ALA A 272 15.45 -6.75 -18.73
CA ALA A 272 16.60 -7.60 -19.04
C ALA A 272 16.22 -9.07 -19.34
N GLY A 273 14.97 -9.46 -19.13
CA GLY A 273 14.46 -10.82 -19.36
C GLY A 273 15.02 -11.88 -18.40
N ILE A 274 15.47 -11.47 -17.20
CA ILE A 274 16.12 -12.37 -16.24
C ILE A 274 15.30 -12.63 -14.97
N ALA A 275 14.25 -11.85 -14.72
CA ALA A 275 13.34 -12.10 -13.63
C ALA A 275 12.45 -13.31 -13.92
N LYS A 276 12.35 -14.25 -12.98
CA LYS A 276 11.40 -15.37 -13.02
C LYS A 276 10.17 -15.12 -12.14
N ALA A 277 10.36 -14.52 -10.98
CA ALA A 277 9.30 -14.13 -10.06
C ALA A 277 9.80 -13.05 -9.10
N PHE A 278 8.85 -12.30 -8.53
CA PHE A 278 9.06 -11.41 -7.39
C PHE A 278 8.05 -11.74 -6.30
N ALA A 279 8.40 -11.47 -5.02
CA ALA A 279 7.46 -11.50 -3.92
C ALA A 279 7.61 -10.23 -3.08
N HIS A 280 6.54 -9.44 -2.95
CA HIS A 280 6.47 -8.30 -2.04
C HIS A 280 6.23 -8.82 -0.62
N ILE A 281 7.13 -8.49 0.32
CA ILE A 281 7.08 -9.00 1.68
C ILE A 281 6.24 -8.05 2.55
N THR A 282 4.99 -8.41 2.71
CA THR A 282 3.94 -7.68 3.43
C THR A 282 3.47 -8.47 4.66
N GLY A 283 2.21 -8.34 5.09
CA GLY A 283 1.62 -9.17 6.15
C GLY A 283 1.73 -10.66 5.82
N GLY A 284 2.10 -11.45 6.82
CA GLY A 284 2.51 -12.84 6.61
C GLY A 284 4.01 -13.03 6.43
N GLY A 285 4.78 -11.93 6.29
CA GLY A 285 6.25 -11.93 6.23
C GLY A 285 6.84 -12.79 5.12
N LEU A 286 8.05 -13.29 5.35
CA LEU A 286 8.74 -14.16 4.40
C LEU A 286 8.00 -15.49 4.18
N THR A 287 7.36 -16.00 5.24
CA THR A 287 6.80 -17.36 5.24
C THR A 287 5.52 -17.49 4.41
N GLU A 288 4.68 -16.46 4.35
CA GLU A 288 3.38 -16.51 3.66
C GLU A 288 3.38 -15.83 2.28
N ASN A 289 4.32 -14.89 2.02
CA ASN A 289 4.36 -14.18 0.74
C ASN A 289 5.17 -14.92 -0.33
N ILE A 290 6.31 -15.51 0.01
CA ILE A 290 7.16 -16.21 -0.99
C ILE A 290 6.42 -17.39 -1.66
N PRO A 291 5.64 -18.23 -0.96
CA PRO A 291 4.91 -19.33 -1.58
C PRO A 291 3.93 -18.93 -2.68
N ARG A 292 3.43 -17.70 -2.65
CA ARG A 292 2.42 -17.19 -3.60
C ARG A 292 2.90 -17.13 -5.04
N VAL A 293 4.22 -17.09 -5.24
CA VAL A 293 4.86 -16.96 -6.56
C VAL A 293 5.65 -18.21 -6.99
N LEU A 294 5.52 -19.29 -6.25
CA LEU A 294 6.20 -20.54 -6.54
C LEU A 294 5.24 -21.57 -7.15
N PRO A 295 5.67 -22.36 -8.12
CA PRO A 295 4.95 -23.55 -8.57
C PRO A 295 4.72 -24.57 -7.45
N ASP A 296 3.75 -25.46 -7.64
CA ASP A 296 3.52 -26.57 -6.72
C ASP A 296 4.74 -27.49 -6.64
N GLY A 297 5.00 -28.03 -5.44
CA GLY A 297 6.14 -28.89 -5.16
C GLY A 297 7.50 -28.16 -5.06
N LEU A 298 7.49 -26.82 -5.15
CA LEU A 298 8.67 -25.99 -4.89
C LEU A 298 8.49 -25.19 -3.60
N GLY A 299 9.61 -24.94 -2.95
CA GLY A 299 9.77 -24.06 -1.80
C GLY A 299 11.09 -23.31 -1.88
N VAL A 300 11.42 -22.53 -0.87
CA VAL A 300 12.71 -21.84 -0.75
C VAL A 300 13.41 -22.23 0.55
N ALA A 301 14.72 -22.43 0.45
CA ALA A 301 15.62 -22.59 1.58
C ALA A 301 16.41 -21.30 1.76
N LEU A 302 16.08 -20.54 2.79
CA LEU A 302 16.73 -19.27 3.18
C LEU A 302 17.73 -19.53 4.31
N ASP A 303 18.77 -18.70 4.41
CA ASP A 303 19.71 -18.73 5.53
C ASP A 303 19.84 -17.31 6.11
N ALA A 304 19.41 -17.14 7.36
CA ALA A 304 19.39 -15.86 8.06
C ALA A 304 20.80 -15.25 8.28
N THR A 305 21.86 -16.00 8.09
CA THR A 305 23.23 -15.49 8.16
C THR A 305 23.62 -14.67 6.93
N HIS A 306 22.85 -14.74 5.83
CA HIS A 306 23.15 -14.05 4.58
C HIS A 306 22.73 -12.58 4.58
N TRP A 307 21.98 -12.13 5.57
CA TRP A 307 21.66 -10.70 5.74
C TRP A 307 21.63 -10.33 7.21
N THR A 308 21.90 -9.06 7.48
CA THR A 308 21.82 -8.53 8.84
C THR A 308 20.41 -8.12 9.17
N LEU A 309 19.87 -8.62 10.29
CA LEU A 309 18.57 -8.16 10.79
C LEU A 309 18.71 -6.67 11.18
N PRO A 310 17.92 -5.74 10.60
CA PRO A 310 17.99 -4.33 10.95
C PRO A 310 17.70 -4.07 12.43
N PRO A 311 18.31 -3.04 13.03
CA PRO A 311 18.22 -2.75 14.46
C PRO A 311 16.79 -2.61 14.98
N VAL A 312 15.86 -2.09 14.17
CA VAL A 312 14.44 -1.97 14.54
C VAL A 312 13.81 -3.33 14.84
N PHE A 313 14.10 -4.36 14.05
CA PHE A 313 13.54 -5.70 14.28
C PHE A 313 14.18 -6.41 15.47
N ARG A 314 15.48 -6.18 15.73
CA ARG A 314 16.14 -6.67 16.94
C ARG A 314 15.50 -6.07 18.18
N TRP A 315 15.23 -4.76 18.15
CA TRP A 315 14.56 -4.09 19.24
C TRP A 315 13.12 -4.61 19.44
N LEU A 316 12.37 -4.78 18.37
CA LEU A 316 11.01 -5.33 18.43
C LEU A 316 11.00 -6.77 18.99
N ALA A 317 11.94 -7.61 18.54
CA ALA A 317 12.09 -8.97 19.04
C ALA A 317 12.41 -9.00 20.53
N ALA A 318 13.38 -8.20 20.98
CA ALA A 318 13.81 -8.14 22.36
C ALA A 318 12.72 -7.55 23.28
N SER A 319 12.08 -6.44 22.88
CA SER A 319 11.08 -5.75 23.68
C SER A 319 9.75 -6.50 23.72
N GLY A 320 9.37 -7.17 22.62
CA GLY A 320 8.15 -7.95 22.52
C GLY A 320 8.30 -9.42 22.92
N GLY A 321 9.53 -9.89 23.21
CA GLY A 321 9.79 -11.31 23.49
C GLY A 321 9.46 -12.23 22.29
N LEU A 322 9.62 -11.74 21.06
CA LEU A 322 9.20 -12.44 19.85
C LEU A 322 10.23 -13.51 19.46
N PRO A 323 9.82 -14.78 19.27
CA PRO A 323 10.69 -15.78 18.65
C PRO A 323 10.91 -15.45 17.16
N ALA A 324 11.99 -16.00 16.58
CA ALA A 324 12.36 -15.74 15.19
C ALA A 324 11.24 -16.14 14.19
N GLU A 325 10.50 -17.20 14.49
CA GLU A 325 9.36 -17.65 13.68
C GLU A 325 8.25 -16.60 13.62
N GLU A 326 7.85 -16.04 14.76
CA GLU A 326 6.81 -14.99 14.83
C GLU A 326 7.31 -13.71 14.16
N LEU A 327 8.60 -13.37 14.32
CA LEU A 327 9.21 -12.22 13.66
C LEU A 327 9.15 -12.37 12.13
N ALA A 328 9.53 -13.54 11.60
CA ALA A 328 9.52 -13.86 10.17
C ALA A 328 8.12 -13.94 9.56
N ARG A 329 7.10 -14.21 10.38
CA ARG A 329 5.70 -14.28 9.96
C ARG A 329 5.01 -12.91 10.00
N THR A 330 5.39 -12.06 10.95
CA THR A 330 4.73 -10.75 11.13
C THR A 330 5.41 -9.66 10.31
N PHE A 331 6.74 -9.69 10.19
CA PHE A 331 7.55 -8.62 9.64
C PHE A 331 8.38 -9.06 8.43
N ASN A 332 8.88 -8.08 7.68
CA ASN A 332 9.78 -8.31 6.55
C ASN A 332 11.22 -8.68 6.95
N CYS A 333 11.60 -8.54 8.22
CA CYS A 333 12.93 -8.87 8.76
C CYS A 333 14.11 -8.25 7.98
N GLY A 334 13.90 -7.08 7.37
CA GLY A 334 14.92 -6.38 6.58
C GLY A 334 14.89 -6.68 5.08
N ILE A 335 14.00 -7.55 4.62
CA ILE A 335 13.84 -7.92 3.20
C ILE A 335 12.43 -7.51 2.76
N GLY A 336 12.32 -6.43 1.98
CA GLY A 336 11.01 -5.91 1.55
C GLY A 336 10.52 -6.48 0.21
N MET A 337 11.44 -7.00 -0.62
CA MET A 337 11.12 -7.62 -1.90
C MET A 337 12.04 -8.82 -2.13
N ILE A 338 11.50 -9.87 -2.72
CA ILE A 338 12.26 -11.03 -3.22
C ILE A 338 12.30 -10.98 -4.75
N ALA A 339 13.45 -11.29 -5.34
CA ALA A 339 13.59 -11.58 -6.76
C ALA A 339 14.15 -12.99 -6.95
N ILE A 340 13.52 -13.77 -7.82
CA ILE A 340 13.99 -15.12 -8.20
C ILE A 340 14.54 -15.06 -9.60
N VAL A 341 15.79 -15.53 -9.77
CA VAL A 341 16.52 -15.54 -11.03
C VAL A 341 17.24 -16.88 -11.24
N ALA A 342 17.55 -17.22 -12.48
CA ALA A 342 18.38 -18.37 -12.77
C ALA A 342 19.82 -18.15 -12.28
N PRO A 343 20.56 -19.23 -11.90
CA PRO A 343 21.93 -19.10 -11.35
C PRO A 343 22.88 -18.33 -12.27
N GLU A 344 22.79 -18.51 -13.56
CA GLU A 344 23.61 -17.82 -14.58
C GLU A 344 23.33 -16.31 -14.66
N HIS A 345 22.25 -15.84 -14.09
CA HIS A 345 21.86 -14.43 -14.09
C HIS A 345 22.10 -13.74 -12.74
N GLU A 346 22.61 -14.44 -11.71
CA GLU A 346 22.78 -13.88 -10.36
C GLU A 346 23.63 -12.60 -10.36
N ASP A 347 24.80 -12.63 -10.98
CA ASP A 347 25.72 -11.47 -10.99
C ASP A 347 25.10 -10.27 -11.72
N ARG A 348 24.46 -10.52 -12.86
CA ARG A 348 23.79 -9.47 -13.61
C ARG A 348 22.59 -8.88 -12.87
N ALA A 349 21.84 -9.73 -12.19
CA ALA A 349 20.74 -9.29 -11.35
C ALA A 349 21.21 -8.41 -10.19
N ARG A 350 22.26 -8.82 -9.48
CA ARG A 350 22.85 -8.05 -8.38
C ARG A 350 23.41 -6.71 -8.86
N GLU A 351 23.99 -6.64 -10.06
CA GLU A 351 24.44 -5.38 -10.66
C GLU A 351 23.27 -4.42 -10.90
N LEU A 352 22.16 -4.90 -11.47
CA LEU A 352 20.96 -4.12 -11.73
C LEU A 352 20.25 -3.66 -10.45
N LEU A 353 20.37 -4.44 -9.38
CA LEU A 353 19.74 -4.22 -8.08
C LEU A 353 20.69 -3.61 -7.02
N ARG A 354 21.88 -3.13 -7.42
CA ARG A 354 22.90 -2.67 -6.46
C ARG A 354 22.40 -1.58 -5.50
N ASP A 355 21.53 -0.69 -6.00
CA ASP A 355 20.99 0.42 -5.21
C ASP A 355 19.93 -0.03 -4.19
N GLU A 356 19.45 -1.27 -4.32
CA GLU A 356 18.50 -1.91 -3.39
C GLU A 356 19.18 -2.73 -2.29
N GLY A 357 20.50 -2.78 -2.26
CA GLY A 357 21.24 -3.63 -1.32
C GLY A 357 20.93 -5.12 -1.50
N ALA A 358 20.70 -5.56 -2.74
CA ALA A 358 20.31 -6.92 -3.05
C ALA A 358 21.39 -7.92 -2.68
N THR A 359 21.01 -8.97 -1.95
CA THR A 359 21.92 -10.05 -1.54
C THR A 359 21.27 -11.41 -1.79
N ARG A 360 22.08 -12.43 -2.06
CA ARG A 360 21.60 -13.80 -2.10
C ARG A 360 21.25 -14.24 -0.69
N ILE A 361 19.98 -14.61 -0.47
CA ILE A 361 19.47 -15.04 0.84
C ILE A 361 19.11 -16.53 0.87
N GLY A 362 19.09 -17.19 -0.29
CA GLY A 362 18.78 -18.62 -0.39
C GLY A 362 18.62 -19.09 -1.81
N MET A 363 17.93 -20.21 -1.96
CA MET A 363 17.64 -20.84 -3.25
C MET A 363 16.28 -21.54 -3.25
N VAL A 364 15.73 -21.71 -4.45
CA VAL A 364 14.55 -22.55 -4.68
C VAL A 364 14.93 -24.03 -4.57
N ALA A 365 14.13 -24.80 -3.85
CA ALA A 365 14.32 -26.22 -3.64
C ALA A 365 13.01 -26.99 -3.85
N ARG A 366 13.08 -28.29 -4.03
CA ARG A 366 11.89 -29.15 -3.97
C ARG A 366 11.37 -29.20 -2.53
N SER A 367 10.08 -29.11 -2.36
CA SER A 367 9.44 -29.20 -1.04
C SER A 367 8.21 -30.10 -1.10
N THR A 368 8.06 -30.96 -0.09
CA THR A 368 6.87 -31.77 0.17
C THR A 368 6.19 -31.38 1.49
N GLY A 369 6.72 -30.39 2.19
CA GLY A 369 6.25 -29.84 3.46
C GLY A 369 6.22 -28.32 3.44
N ASP A 370 6.89 -27.68 4.40
CA ASP A 370 6.97 -26.23 4.50
C ASP A 370 7.61 -25.63 3.23
N ARG A 371 6.92 -24.68 2.63
CA ARG A 371 7.38 -24.04 1.39
C ARG A 371 8.47 -22.97 1.61
N VAL A 372 8.67 -22.54 2.86
CA VAL A 372 9.74 -21.63 3.26
C VAL A 372 10.41 -22.18 4.51
N THR A 373 11.70 -22.39 4.43
CA THR A 373 12.55 -22.71 5.58
C THR A 373 13.59 -21.62 5.76
N ILE A 374 13.85 -21.22 7.02
CA ILE A 374 14.84 -20.18 7.34
C ILE A 374 15.82 -20.76 8.34
N ALA A 375 16.97 -21.21 7.83
CA ALA A 375 18.03 -21.74 8.66
C ALA A 375 18.69 -20.64 9.49
N ASN A 376 19.20 -20.98 10.67
CA ASN A 376 19.98 -20.12 11.56
C ASN A 376 19.26 -18.88 12.10
N ALA A 377 17.94 -18.72 11.90
CA ALA A 377 17.21 -17.50 12.28
C ALA A 377 17.35 -17.17 13.78
N GLU A 378 17.14 -18.15 14.67
CA GLU A 378 17.26 -17.94 16.12
C GLU A 378 18.64 -17.46 16.54
N ALA A 379 19.72 -17.99 15.95
CA ALA A 379 21.07 -17.61 16.28
C ALA A 379 21.48 -16.25 15.69
N ALA A 380 21.14 -16.02 14.41
CA ALA A 380 21.54 -14.82 13.68
C ALA A 380 20.74 -13.57 14.12
N TRP A 381 19.50 -13.74 14.58
CA TRP A 381 18.62 -12.60 14.90
C TRP A 381 18.56 -12.24 16.39
N ARG A 382 19.08 -13.11 17.29
CA ARG A 382 19.23 -12.81 18.73
C ARG A 382 20.56 -12.10 19.08
N SER A 383 21.51 -12.07 18.17
CA SER A 383 22.86 -11.51 18.39
C SER A 383 22.91 -9.98 18.21
#